data_c0bfe9e6bedfdbb185ca78e98e8907b4
#
_entry.id   c0bfe9e6bedfdbb185ca78e98e8907b4
#
_cell.length_a   1.000
_cell.length_b   1.000
_cell.length_c   1.000
_cell.angle_alpha   90.00
_cell.angle_beta   90.00
_cell.angle_gamma   90.00
#
_symmetry.space_group_name_H-M   'P 1'
#
loop_
_entity.id
_entity.type
_entity.pdbx_description
1 polymer ?
#
loop_
_entity_poly.entity_id
_entity_poly.type
_entity_poly.pdbx_seq_one_letter_code
_entity_poly.pdbx_strand_id
1 'polypeptide(L)'
;MKTSILGTTLIAAFLLSGAAFAGDDPKVAAEVMGLARAQWAAEIEGKSMADQMAAAADDYTEFNQDFPVRIEGKALNVRLSEAMTSDSSKTLSADMVNPKVQVYGDTAILTYNYVGATRDKDGKVTPSIAKSTRVYAKVGGKWLLVHANFAPAASKY
;
A
#
# COMPACT_ATOMS: atom_id res chain seq x y z
N MET A 1 -8.61 30.27 66.29
CA MET A 1 -7.79 29.91 65.15
C MET A 1 -8.40 28.65 64.55
N LYS A 2 -9.03 28.74 63.35
CA LYS A 2 -9.58 27.58 62.61
C LYS A 2 -8.73 27.38 61.39
N THR A 3 -7.99 26.28 61.36
CA THR A 3 -7.14 25.88 60.22
C THR A 3 -7.99 25.03 59.25
N SER A 4 -8.20 25.55 58.04
CA SER A 4 -8.91 24.84 56.96
C SER A 4 -7.90 24.11 56.13
N ILE A 5 -8.00 22.76 56.04
CA ILE A 5 -7.17 21.91 55.19
C ILE A 5 -7.92 21.74 53.87
N LEU A 6 -7.42 22.35 52.79
CA LEU A 6 -7.87 22.09 51.43
C LEU A 6 -7.26 20.75 50.96
N GLY A 7 -8.11 19.76 50.82
CA GLY A 7 -7.72 18.50 50.19
C GLY A 7 -7.76 18.64 48.65
N THR A 8 -6.60 18.53 48.00
CA THR A 8 -6.47 18.50 46.55
C THR A 8 -6.72 17.07 46.07
N THR A 9 -7.86 16.83 45.45
CA THR A 9 -8.17 15.53 44.82
C THR A 9 -7.50 15.45 43.47
N LEU A 10 -6.47 14.61 43.35
CA LEU A 10 -5.79 14.31 42.10
C LEU A 10 -6.63 13.29 41.30
N ILE A 11 -7.29 13.74 40.23
CA ILE A 11 -8.00 12.86 39.31
C ILE A 11 -6.97 12.29 38.34
N ALA A 12 -6.57 11.03 38.52
CA ALA A 12 -5.75 10.27 37.56
C ALA A 12 -6.65 9.84 36.38
N ALA A 13 -6.49 10.51 35.25
CA ALA A 13 -7.10 10.08 34.01
C ALA A 13 -6.36 8.82 33.47
N PHE A 14 -6.95 7.65 33.66
CA PHE A 14 -6.51 6.43 33.02
C PHE A 14 -6.86 6.52 31.53
N LEU A 15 -5.86 6.77 30.69
CA LEU A 15 -5.96 6.56 29.23
C LEU A 15 -6.01 5.04 28.99
N LEU A 16 -7.21 4.51 28.82
CA LEU A 16 -7.40 3.17 28.28
C LEU A 16 -6.92 3.20 26.81
N SER A 17 -5.67 2.83 26.59
CA SER A 17 -5.21 2.42 25.26
C SER A 17 -5.95 1.13 24.90
N GLY A 18 -7.10 1.27 24.23
CA GLY A 18 -7.83 0.13 23.68
C GLY A 18 -6.93 -0.62 22.73
N ALA A 19 -6.73 -1.93 22.96
CA ALA A 19 -6.09 -2.79 21.98
C ALA A 19 -6.88 -2.69 20.67
N ALA A 20 -6.22 -2.20 19.61
CA ALA A 20 -6.82 -2.15 18.28
C ALA A 20 -6.90 -3.60 17.77
N PHE A 21 -8.08 -4.20 17.87
CA PHE A 21 -8.35 -5.48 17.22
C PHE A 21 -8.58 -5.21 15.73
N ALA A 22 -8.07 -6.14 14.88
CA ALA A 22 -8.39 -6.10 13.44
C ALA A 22 -9.92 -6.20 13.29
N GLY A 23 -10.48 -5.21 12.60
CA GLY A 23 -11.89 -5.21 12.22
C GLY A 23 -12.04 -5.31 10.70
N ASP A 24 -13.12 -5.93 10.25
CA ASP A 24 -13.55 -5.83 8.86
C ASP A 24 -14.31 -4.50 8.72
N ASP A 25 -13.68 -3.51 8.05
CA ASP A 25 -14.33 -2.27 7.67
C ASP A 25 -14.51 -2.28 6.13
N PRO A 26 -15.72 -2.60 5.63
CA PRO A 26 -15.95 -2.71 4.20
C PRO A 26 -15.76 -1.38 3.45
N LYS A 27 -15.93 -0.24 4.12
CA LYS A 27 -15.70 1.07 3.52
C LYS A 27 -14.20 1.31 3.31
N VAL A 28 -13.40 1.06 4.35
CA VAL A 28 -11.93 1.17 4.25
C VAL A 28 -11.41 0.14 3.26
N ALA A 29 -11.93 -1.09 3.27
CA ALA A 29 -11.55 -2.12 2.31
C ALA A 29 -11.79 -1.68 0.87
N ALA A 30 -12.98 -1.14 0.57
CA ALA A 30 -13.29 -0.62 -0.76
C ALA A 30 -12.37 0.54 -1.17
N GLU A 31 -12.05 1.45 -0.23
CA GLU A 31 -11.20 2.60 -0.47
C GLU A 31 -9.75 2.17 -0.82
N VAL A 32 -9.10 1.35 0.02
CA VAL A 32 -7.70 0.95 -0.22
C VAL A 32 -7.56 0.02 -1.44
N MET A 33 -8.53 -0.85 -1.71
CA MET A 33 -8.57 -1.62 -2.97
C MET A 33 -8.78 -0.71 -4.18
N GLY A 34 -9.59 0.33 -4.04
CA GLY A 34 -9.78 1.36 -5.07
C GLY A 34 -8.50 2.10 -5.40
N LEU A 35 -7.69 2.47 -4.39
CA LEU A 35 -6.37 3.10 -4.59
C LEU A 35 -5.41 2.19 -5.36
N ALA A 36 -5.37 0.89 -5.04
CA ALA A 36 -4.55 -0.06 -5.79
C ALA A 36 -4.99 -0.18 -7.26
N ARG A 37 -6.30 -0.28 -7.51
CA ARG A 37 -6.84 -0.34 -8.88
C ARG A 37 -6.61 0.95 -9.66
N ALA A 38 -6.70 2.12 -9.01
CA ALA A 38 -6.42 3.40 -9.64
C ALA A 38 -4.94 3.51 -10.10
N GLN A 39 -4.00 2.98 -9.31
CA GLN A 39 -2.59 2.89 -9.71
C GLN A 39 -2.44 2.05 -10.98
N TRP A 40 -3.04 0.86 -11.04
CA TRP A 40 -2.98 0.00 -12.23
C TRP A 40 -3.69 0.58 -13.44
N ALA A 41 -4.81 1.28 -13.24
CA ALA A 41 -5.49 1.98 -14.33
C ALA A 41 -4.57 3.05 -14.95
N ALA A 42 -3.86 3.83 -14.12
CA ALA A 42 -2.88 4.80 -14.57
C ALA A 42 -1.71 4.14 -15.34
N GLU A 43 -1.25 2.97 -14.89
CA GLU A 43 -0.21 2.17 -15.58
C GLU A 43 -0.70 1.68 -16.94
N ILE A 44 -1.89 1.09 -17.03
CA ILE A 44 -2.49 0.59 -18.27
C ILE A 44 -2.73 1.74 -19.27
N GLU A 45 -3.11 2.92 -18.78
CA GLU A 45 -3.26 4.14 -19.57
C GLU A 45 -1.93 4.73 -20.02
N GLY A 46 -0.80 4.25 -19.50
CA GLY A 46 0.54 4.75 -19.82
C GLY A 46 0.86 6.12 -19.20
N LYS A 47 0.25 6.42 -18.05
CA LYS A 47 0.57 7.64 -17.30
C LYS A 47 1.99 7.58 -16.71
N SER A 48 2.54 8.73 -16.36
CA SER A 48 3.85 8.84 -15.74
C SER A 48 3.93 8.02 -14.46
N MET A 49 5.12 7.55 -14.08
CA MET A 49 5.31 6.82 -12.82
C MET A 49 4.93 7.70 -11.61
N ALA A 50 5.15 9.01 -11.69
CA ALA A 50 4.72 9.95 -10.65
C ALA A 50 3.19 9.95 -10.46
N ASP A 51 2.42 9.90 -11.56
CA ASP A 51 0.96 9.82 -11.51
C ASP A 51 0.48 8.47 -10.97
N GLN A 52 1.13 7.38 -11.37
CA GLN A 52 0.84 6.03 -10.84
C GLN A 52 1.07 5.96 -9.32
N MET A 53 2.06 6.69 -8.82
CA MET A 53 2.40 6.76 -7.39
C MET A 53 1.70 7.92 -6.65
N ALA A 54 0.65 8.52 -7.22
CA ALA A 54 -0.04 9.68 -6.63
C ALA A 54 -0.54 9.43 -5.20
N ALA A 55 -1.03 8.22 -4.91
CA ALA A 55 -1.53 7.83 -3.60
C ALA A 55 -0.46 7.26 -2.64
N ALA A 56 0.83 7.26 -3.02
CA ALA A 56 1.90 6.86 -2.13
C ALA A 56 2.40 8.03 -1.27
N ALA A 57 2.73 7.74 0.00
CA ALA A 57 3.37 8.69 0.90
C ALA A 57 4.80 9.02 0.45
N ASP A 58 5.34 10.17 0.86
CA ASP A 58 6.70 10.57 0.46
C ASP A 58 7.78 9.64 1.04
N ASP A 59 7.54 9.07 2.22
CA ASP A 59 8.39 8.10 2.91
C ASP A 59 8.05 6.64 2.55
N TYR A 60 7.32 6.42 1.47
CA TYR A 60 6.98 5.09 0.95
C TYR A 60 8.18 4.17 0.87
N THR A 61 7.99 2.90 1.23
CA THR A 61 9.02 1.87 1.12
C THR A 61 8.53 0.66 0.34
N GLU A 62 9.43 -0.05 -0.33
CA GLU A 62 9.07 -1.21 -1.14
C GLU A 62 10.12 -2.31 -1.09
N PHE A 63 9.65 -3.55 -0.97
CA PHE A 63 10.41 -4.73 -1.39
C PHE A 63 9.80 -5.28 -2.68
N ASN A 64 10.63 -5.46 -3.68
CA ASN A 64 10.26 -6.19 -4.88
C ASN A 64 11.43 -7.07 -5.37
N GLN A 65 11.14 -7.97 -6.30
CA GLN A 65 12.12 -8.96 -6.77
C GLN A 65 13.25 -8.37 -7.64
N ASP A 66 13.07 -7.15 -8.16
CA ASP A 66 13.98 -6.53 -9.11
C ASP A 66 15.16 -5.84 -8.39
N PHE A 67 15.02 -5.61 -7.08
CA PHE A 67 16.04 -4.96 -6.25
C PHE A 67 16.42 -5.82 -5.05
N PRO A 68 17.72 -5.98 -4.77
CA PRO A 68 18.19 -6.81 -3.65
C PRO A 68 17.98 -6.16 -2.28
N VAL A 69 17.61 -4.89 -2.24
CA VAL A 69 17.41 -4.10 -1.01
C VAL A 69 16.08 -3.39 -1.04
N ARG A 70 15.62 -2.95 0.15
CA ARG A 70 14.42 -2.12 0.25
C ARG A 70 14.64 -0.79 -0.46
N ILE A 71 13.69 -0.40 -1.30
CA ILE A 71 13.62 0.95 -1.85
C ILE A 71 13.02 1.86 -0.77
N GLU A 72 13.62 3.01 -0.54
CA GLU A 72 13.18 3.98 0.48
C GLU A 72 12.89 5.34 -0.17
N GLY A 73 11.67 5.80 0.01
CA GLY A 73 11.15 7.07 -0.51
C GLY A 73 10.50 6.95 -1.89
N LYS A 74 9.31 7.58 -2.00
CA LYS A 74 8.53 7.67 -3.25
C LYS A 74 9.36 8.20 -4.43
N ALA A 75 10.14 9.26 -4.20
CA ALA A 75 10.93 9.88 -5.27
C ALA A 75 12.02 8.94 -5.81
N LEU A 76 12.63 8.10 -4.97
CA LEU A 76 13.60 7.10 -5.42
C LEU A 76 12.88 5.98 -6.18
N ASN A 77 11.74 5.50 -5.67
CA ASN A 77 10.95 4.48 -6.36
C ASN A 77 10.55 4.92 -7.78
N VAL A 78 10.03 6.15 -7.92
CA VAL A 78 9.68 6.73 -9.23
C VAL A 78 10.87 6.71 -10.18
N ARG A 79 12.03 7.23 -9.77
CA ARG A 79 13.23 7.28 -10.64
C ARG A 79 13.73 5.90 -11.06
N LEU A 80 13.74 4.94 -10.13
CA LEU A 80 14.18 3.57 -10.42
C LEU A 80 13.20 2.88 -11.39
N SER A 81 11.91 3.03 -11.18
CA SER A 81 10.89 2.47 -12.05
C SER A 81 10.94 3.08 -13.45
N GLU A 82 11.11 4.39 -13.57
CA GLU A 82 11.29 5.06 -14.87
C GLU A 82 12.55 4.57 -15.60
N ALA A 83 13.66 4.37 -14.88
CA ALA A 83 14.90 3.86 -15.46
C ALA A 83 14.78 2.39 -15.94
N MET A 84 13.90 1.61 -15.31
CA MET A 84 13.66 0.21 -15.69
C MET A 84 12.54 0.04 -16.73
N THR A 85 11.65 1.03 -16.84
CA THR A 85 10.59 1.01 -17.84
C THR A 85 11.23 1.16 -19.22
N SER A 86 11.32 0.05 -19.93
CA SER A 86 11.68 0.11 -21.35
C SER A 86 10.43 0.51 -22.13
N ASP A 87 10.58 1.32 -23.19
CA ASP A 87 9.52 1.63 -24.19
C ASP A 87 8.97 0.36 -24.87
N SER A 88 9.44 -0.82 -24.45
CA SER A 88 9.25 -2.09 -25.12
C SER A 88 8.15 -2.97 -24.51
N SER A 89 7.53 -2.61 -23.39
CA SER A 89 6.44 -3.40 -22.82
C SER A 89 5.27 -2.52 -22.36
N LYS A 90 4.05 -3.04 -22.55
CA LYS A 90 2.81 -2.38 -22.14
C LYS A 90 2.01 -3.31 -21.27
N THR A 91 1.57 -2.82 -20.11
CA THR A 91 0.61 -3.52 -19.25
C THR A 91 -0.76 -3.49 -19.91
N LEU A 92 -1.37 -4.67 -20.09
CA LEU A 92 -2.67 -4.85 -20.73
C LEU A 92 -3.78 -5.02 -19.72
N SER A 93 -3.50 -5.69 -18.60
CA SER A 93 -4.45 -5.96 -17.54
C SER A 93 -3.75 -6.09 -16.20
N ALA A 94 -4.45 -5.71 -15.14
CA ALA A 94 -4.02 -5.87 -13.76
C ALA A 94 -5.26 -6.01 -12.89
N ASP A 95 -5.28 -7.02 -12.02
CA ASP A 95 -6.36 -7.23 -11.05
C ASP A 95 -5.84 -7.96 -9.81
N MET A 96 -6.69 -8.08 -8.80
CA MET A 96 -6.42 -8.81 -7.57
C MET A 96 -7.38 -9.98 -7.40
N VAL A 97 -6.82 -11.12 -7.01
CA VAL A 97 -7.55 -12.34 -6.65
C VAL A 97 -7.33 -12.60 -5.16
N ASN A 98 -8.35 -13.08 -4.47
CA ASN A 98 -8.35 -13.35 -3.03
C ASN A 98 -7.92 -12.13 -2.18
N PRO A 99 -8.48 -10.92 -2.40
CA PRO A 99 -8.12 -9.76 -1.60
C PRO A 99 -8.62 -9.94 -0.16
N LYS A 100 -7.78 -9.55 0.80
CA LYS A 100 -8.15 -9.40 2.19
C LYS A 100 -7.62 -8.08 2.72
N VAL A 101 -8.49 -7.31 3.37
CA VAL A 101 -8.12 -6.09 4.08
C VAL A 101 -8.30 -6.29 5.57
N GLN A 102 -7.29 -5.95 6.36
CA GLN A 102 -7.33 -5.93 7.81
C GLN A 102 -7.08 -4.50 8.27
N VAL A 103 -7.97 -3.97 9.13
CA VAL A 103 -7.91 -2.58 9.59
C VAL A 103 -7.57 -2.52 11.08
N TYR A 104 -6.57 -1.72 11.41
CA TYR A 104 -6.10 -1.47 12.78
C TYR A 104 -5.98 0.04 13.01
N GLY A 105 -7.07 0.67 13.46
CA GLY A 105 -7.13 2.12 13.61
C GLY A 105 -6.85 2.84 12.28
N ASP A 106 -5.80 3.63 12.24
CA ASP A 106 -5.36 4.38 11.05
C ASP A 106 -4.40 3.59 10.13
N THR A 107 -4.35 2.25 10.28
CA THR A 107 -3.56 1.36 9.42
C THR A 107 -4.45 0.33 8.75
N ALA A 108 -4.29 0.15 7.45
CA ALA A 108 -4.95 -0.91 6.69
C ALA A 108 -3.91 -1.75 5.94
N ILE A 109 -4.03 -3.08 6.03
CA ILE A 109 -3.18 -4.04 5.36
C ILE A 109 -4.01 -4.75 4.31
N LEU A 110 -3.68 -4.57 3.04
CA LEU A 110 -4.28 -5.25 1.90
C LEU A 110 -3.33 -6.35 1.41
N THR A 111 -3.77 -7.61 1.49
CA THR A 111 -3.07 -8.75 0.91
C THR A 111 -3.89 -9.35 -0.23
N TYR A 112 -3.23 -9.76 -1.32
CA TYR A 112 -3.89 -10.33 -2.49
C TYR A 112 -2.90 -11.10 -3.37
N ASN A 113 -3.43 -11.89 -4.31
CA ASN A 113 -2.68 -12.38 -5.44
C ASN A 113 -2.90 -11.43 -6.62
N TYR A 114 -1.82 -10.82 -7.12
CA TYR A 114 -1.85 -10.04 -8.35
C TYR A 114 -1.96 -10.98 -9.54
N VAL A 115 -2.79 -10.64 -10.50
CA VAL A 115 -2.88 -11.28 -11.81
C VAL A 115 -2.91 -10.20 -12.88
N GLY A 116 -2.10 -10.36 -13.91
CA GLY A 116 -2.00 -9.38 -14.97
C GLY A 116 -1.41 -9.95 -16.25
N ALA A 117 -1.28 -9.11 -17.25
CA ALA A 117 -0.62 -9.45 -18.51
C ALA A 117 0.10 -8.23 -19.08
N THR A 118 1.27 -8.45 -19.65
CA THR A 118 2.05 -7.44 -20.39
C THR A 118 2.23 -7.87 -21.82
N ARG A 119 2.40 -6.92 -22.73
CA ARG A 119 2.76 -7.14 -24.13
C ARG A 119 4.10 -6.49 -24.39
N ASP A 120 5.04 -7.24 -24.96
CA ASP A 120 6.33 -6.72 -25.40
C ASP A 120 6.22 -6.03 -26.77
N LYS A 121 7.34 -5.45 -27.24
CA LYS A 121 7.45 -4.77 -28.55
C LYS A 121 7.17 -5.70 -29.74
N ASP A 122 7.39 -7.01 -29.59
CA ASP A 122 7.18 -8.00 -30.63
C ASP A 122 5.74 -8.54 -30.63
N GLY A 123 4.87 -8.00 -29.77
CA GLY A 123 3.47 -8.36 -29.65
C GLY A 123 3.19 -9.58 -28.77
N LYS A 124 4.21 -10.19 -28.18
CA LYS A 124 4.07 -11.35 -27.30
C LYS A 124 3.43 -10.95 -25.98
N VAL A 125 2.37 -11.64 -25.61
CA VAL A 125 1.68 -11.44 -24.34
C VAL A 125 2.22 -12.43 -23.30
N THR A 126 2.63 -11.89 -22.14
CA THR A 126 3.15 -12.68 -21.01
C THR A 126 2.26 -12.45 -19.80
N PRO A 127 1.67 -13.51 -19.21
CA PRO A 127 0.92 -13.39 -17.96
C PRO A 127 1.87 -13.16 -16.79
N SER A 128 1.40 -12.42 -15.77
CA SER A 128 2.12 -12.13 -14.55
C SER A 128 1.28 -12.49 -13.33
N ILE A 129 1.88 -13.18 -12.37
CA ILE A 129 1.25 -13.55 -11.11
C ILE A 129 2.24 -13.25 -9.98
N ALA A 130 1.77 -12.56 -8.94
CA ALA A 130 2.58 -12.23 -7.78
C ALA A 130 1.77 -12.34 -6.48
N LYS A 131 2.48 -12.47 -5.36
CA LYS A 131 1.93 -12.27 -4.01
C LYS A 131 2.19 -10.83 -3.62
N SER A 132 1.18 -10.16 -3.09
CA SER A 132 1.29 -8.74 -2.81
C SER A 132 0.76 -8.43 -1.41
N THR A 133 1.50 -7.59 -0.70
CA THR A 133 1.08 -6.95 0.53
C THR A 133 1.24 -5.46 0.37
N ARG A 134 0.19 -4.69 0.64
CA ARG A 134 0.21 -3.23 0.68
C ARG A 134 -0.22 -2.75 2.04
N VAL A 135 0.51 -1.83 2.62
CA VAL A 135 0.20 -1.19 3.90
C VAL A 135 -0.18 0.26 3.62
N TYR A 136 -1.34 0.64 4.08
CA TYR A 136 -1.84 2.00 4.00
C TYR A 136 -1.91 2.60 5.40
N ALA A 137 -1.56 3.88 5.52
CA ALA A 137 -1.77 4.68 6.72
C ALA A 137 -2.69 5.85 6.42
N LYS A 138 -3.52 6.23 7.38
CA LYS A 138 -4.41 7.38 7.27
C LYS A 138 -3.68 8.64 7.73
N VAL A 139 -3.29 9.48 6.79
CA VAL A 139 -2.55 10.72 7.03
C VAL A 139 -3.40 11.90 6.58
N GLY A 140 -3.68 12.84 7.47
CA GLY A 140 -4.52 14.00 7.16
C GLY A 140 -5.92 13.62 6.67
N GLY A 141 -6.49 12.51 7.17
CA GLY A 141 -7.80 12.00 6.78
C GLY A 141 -7.85 11.21 5.47
N LYS A 142 -6.71 11.02 4.78
CA LYS A 142 -6.59 10.26 3.53
C LYS A 142 -5.76 9.01 3.73
N TRP A 143 -6.15 7.90 3.08
CA TRP A 143 -5.34 6.70 3.04
C TRP A 143 -4.21 6.87 2.02
N LEU A 144 -2.95 6.71 2.47
CA LEU A 144 -1.76 6.73 1.64
C LEU A 144 -1.05 5.39 1.73
N LEU A 145 -0.54 4.89 0.60
CA LEU A 145 0.31 3.71 0.55
C LEU A 145 1.68 4.05 1.17
N VAL A 146 2.02 3.38 2.28
CA VAL A 146 3.29 3.62 3.01
C VAL A 146 4.29 2.50 2.83
N HIS A 147 3.82 1.28 2.51
CA HIS A 147 4.70 0.15 2.22
C HIS A 147 4.06 -0.83 1.25
N ALA A 148 4.89 -1.44 0.40
CA ALA A 148 4.50 -2.60 -0.37
C ALA A 148 5.57 -3.69 -0.37
N ASN A 149 5.13 -4.94 -0.49
CA ASN A 149 5.97 -6.09 -0.76
C ASN A 149 5.37 -6.89 -1.91
N PHE A 150 6.17 -7.09 -2.96
CA PHE A 150 5.82 -7.86 -4.14
C PHE A 150 6.78 -9.05 -4.25
N ALA A 151 6.23 -10.25 -4.15
CA ALA A 151 6.99 -11.48 -4.27
C ALA A 151 6.45 -12.33 -5.42
N PRO A 152 7.31 -13.04 -6.17
CA PRO A 152 6.84 -13.94 -7.21
C PRO A 152 5.89 -14.98 -6.61
N ALA A 153 4.87 -15.39 -7.36
CA ALA A 153 4.17 -16.62 -7.05
C ALA A 153 5.18 -17.77 -7.17
N ALA A 154 5.09 -18.76 -6.27
CA ALA A 154 6.02 -19.89 -6.32
C ALA A 154 6.11 -20.43 -7.75
N SER A 155 7.34 -20.50 -8.31
CA SER A 155 7.60 -21.28 -9.51
C SER A 155 7.19 -22.74 -9.23
N LYS A 156 6.63 -23.40 -10.22
CA LYS A 156 6.31 -24.82 -10.13
C LYS A 156 7.55 -25.59 -9.61
N TYR A 157 7.34 -26.37 -8.56
CA TYR A 157 8.32 -27.37 -8.16
C TYR A 157 8.53 -28.37 -9.29
#